data_b4a3a94e495a04d6256978785d6ba9ef
#
_entry.id   b4a3a94e495a04d6256978785d6ba9ef
#
_cell.length_a   1.000
_cell.length_b   1.000
_cell.length_c   1.000
_cell.angle_alpha   90.00
_cell.angle_beta   90.00
_cell.angle_gamma   90.00
#
_symmetry.space_group_name_H-M   'P 1'
#
loop_
_entity.id
_entity.type
_entity.pdbx_description
1 polymer ?
#
loop_
_entity_poly.entity_id
_entity_poly.type
_entity_poly.pdbx_seq_one_letter_code
_entity_poly.pdbx_strand_id
1 'polypeptide(L)'
;MNVFLNRAAGACAAMLLSIASGNAAEMVTAKNGMTLYVFDKDTAGVSTCYDACAAMWPAYVGKADDKLTEGWTLVKRTDGSMQWAYDNKPVYFYAPDKAKGDKLGDGKGNVWHIIVE
;
A
#
# COMPACT_ATOMS: atom_id res chain seq x y z
N MET A 1 51.19 1.14 18.70
CA MET A 1 50.65 1.09 18.70
C MET A 1 49.67 1.07 18.46
N ASN A 2 49.64 1.27 18.50
CA ASN A 2 48.73 1.24 18.33
C ASN A 2 47.75 1.30 18.00
N VAL A 3 47.78 1.51 17.89
CA VAL A 3 47.00 1.52 17.62
C VAL A 3 46.04 1.43 17.25
N PHE A 4 46.22 1.44 17.17
CA PHE A 4 45.43 1.18 16.74
C PHE A 4 44.37 1.21 16.66
N LEU A 5 44.44 1.26 16.64
CA LEU A 5 43.62 1.07 16.53
C LEU A 5 42.60 1.20 16.43
N ASN A 6 42.72 1.31 16.46
CA ASN A 6 41.87 1.28 16.30
C ASN A 6 40.92 1.34 15.95
N ARG A 7 41.08 1.57 15.70
CA ARG A 7 40.35 1.63 15.32
C ARG A 7 39.35 1.48 15.15
N ALA A 8 39.38 1.59 15.20
CA ALA A 8 38.62 1.36 14.95
C ALA A 8 37.69 1.31 14.78
N ALA A 9 37.67 1.53 14.86
CA ALA A 9 36.89 1.33 14.64
C ALA A 9 36.01 1.34 14.31
N GLY A 10 35.95 1.53 14.25
CA GLY A 10 35.28 1.37 13.85
C GLY A 10 34.33 1.46 13.60
N ALA A 11 34.39 1.61 13.52
CA ALA A 11 33.64 1.46 13.14
C ALA A 11 32.73 1.47 12.85
N CYS A 12 32.86 1.64 12.87
CA CYS A 12 32.18 1.38 12.52
C CYS A 12 31.28 1.40 12.23
N ALA A 13 31.36 1.60 12.15
CA ALA A 13 30.70 1.38 11.80
C ALA A 13 29.75 1.37 11.57
N ALA A 14 29.80 1.51 11.54
CA ALA A 14 29.06 1.24 11.28
C ALA A 14 28.13 1.25 11.06
N MET A 15 28.12 1.39 10.98
CA MET A 15 27.53 1.15 10.77
C MET A 15 26.59 1.23 10.62
N LEU A 16 26.53 1.58 10.47
CA LEU A 16 25.90 1.48 10.34
C LEU A 16 24.98 1.44 10.08
N LEU A 17 24.82 1.57 9.85
CA LEU A 17 24.29 1.39 9.60
C LEU A 17 23.32 1.20 9.44
N SER A 18 23.31 1.10 9.48
CA SER A 18 22.62 0.82 9.27
C SER A 18 21.60 0.73 9.38
N ILE A 19 21.83 0.61 9.40
CA ILE A 19 20.71 0.47 9.70
C ILE A 19 19.54 1.12 9.47
N ALA A 20 19.57 1.80 9.23
CA ALA A 20 18.52 2.69 9.05
C ALA A 20 17.48 2.35 8.07
N SER A 21 17.86 1.68 7.11
CA SER A 21 16.95 1.30 6.06
C SER A 21 15.71 0.60 6.57
N GLY A 22 15.81 -0.05 7.70
CA GLY A 22 14.68 -0.76 8.25
C GLY A 22 13.53 0.13 8.67
N ASN A 23 13.73 1.43 8.70
CA ASN A 23 12.70 2.35 9.18
C ASN A 23 11.92 3.03 8.08
N ALA A 24 12.22 2.72 6.83
CA ALA A 24 11.48 3.33 5.74
C ALA A 24 10.05 2.79 5.72
N ALA A 25 9.07 3.68 5.58
CA ALA A 25 7.69 3.28 5.43
C ALA A 25 7.52 2.55 4.12
N GLU A 26 6.70 1.51 4.13
CA GLU A 26 6.46 0.71 2.95
C GLU A 26 5.09 0.98 2.39
N MET A 27 5.00 0.99 1.07
CA MET A 27 3.75 1.17 0.37
C MET A 27 2.96 -0.14 0.43
N VAL A 28 1.67 -0.03 0.72
CA VAL A 28 0.80 -1.20 0.74
C VAL A 28 0.46 -1.57 -0.69
N THR A 29 0.59 -2.86 -1.02
CA THR A 29 0.34 -3.36 -2.36
C THR A 29 -0.57 -4.57 -2.31
N ALA A 30 -1.14 -4.90 -3.47
CA ALA A 30 -1.90 -6.12 -3.64
C ALA A 30 -0.96 -7.32 -3.69
N LYS A 31 -1.53 -8.52 -3.69
CA LYS A 31 -0.73 -9.74 -3.74
C LYS A 31 0.14 -9.81 -4.99
N ASN A 32 -0.30 -9.18 -6.07
CA ASN A 32 0.47 -9.16 -7.30
C ASN A 32 1.57 -8.08 -7.32
N GLY A 33 1.72 -7.36 -6.22
CA GLY A 33 2.74 -6.32 -6.11
C GLY A 33 2.34 -4.96 -6.65
N MET A 34 1.14 -4.85 -7.18
CA MET A 34 0.67 -3.56 -7.72
C MET A 34 0.23 -2.63 -6.61
N THR A 35 0.44 -1.35 -6.83
CA THR A 35 0.11 -0.31 -5.86
C THR A 35 -1.38 -0.24 -5.61
N LEU A 36 -1.74 -0.08 -4.36
CA LEU A 36 -3.13 0.10 -3.94
C LEU A 36 -3.36 1.53 -3.49
N TYR A 37 -4.58 2.00 -3.74
CA TYR A 37 -4.98 3.39 -3.46
C TYR A 37 -6.23 3.42 -2.62
N VAL A 38 -6.40 4.48 -1.86
CA VAL A 38 -7.63 4.77 -1.15
C VAL A 38 -8.28 6.02 -1.74
N PHE A 39 -9.59 6.10 -1.62
CA PHE A 39 -10.39 7.18 -2.18
C PHE A 39 -11.00 7.99 -1.03
N ASP A 40 -10.70 9.28 -1.01
CA ASP A 40 -11.14 10.12 0.12
C ASP A 40 -12.66 10.23 0.23
N LYS A 41 -13.38 9.99 -0.85
CA LYS A 41 -14.84 10.09 -0.83
C LYS A 41 -15.51 8.82 -0.29
N ASP A 42 -14.74 7.76 -0.09
CA ASP A 42 -15.26 6.56 0.55
C ASP A 42 -15.43 6.82 2.04
N THR A 43 -16.40 6.14 2.63
CA THR A 43 -16.53 6.12 4.08
C THR A 43 -16.04 4.78 4.61
N ALA A 44 -15.96 4.66 5.95
CA ALA A 44 -15.40 3.45 6.54
C ALA A 44 -16.20 2.23 6.08
N GLY A 45 -15.52 1.31 5.40
CA GLY A 45 -16.13 0.07 4.94
C GLY A 45 -17.10 0.23 3.78
N VAL A 46 -17.20 1.41 3.16
CA VAL A 46 -18.17 1.64 2.09
C VAL A 46 -17.46 2.27 0.90
N SER A 47 -17.50 1.55 -0.22
CA SER A 47 -16.91 2.02 -1.48
C SER A 47 -17.93 2.86 -2.24
N THR A 48 -17.49 3.95 -2.85
CA THR A 48 -18.34 4.81 -3.65
C THR A 48 -17.88 4.93 -5.10
N CYS A 49 -16.84 4.19 -5.48
CA CYS A 49 -16.30 4.26 -6.84
C CYS A 49 -16.88 3.15 -7.69
N TYR A 50 -17.77 3.52 -8.60
CA TYR A 50 -18.50 2.60 -9.49
C TYR A 50 -18.51 3.15 -10.91
N ASP A 51 -18.92 2.33 -11.87
CA ASP A 51 -19.13 2.72 -13.26
C ASP A 51 -17.87 3.33 -13.86
N ALA A 52 -17.91 4.55 -14.35
CA ALA A 52 -16.76 5.19 -14.98
C ALA A 52 -15.59 5.34 -14.00
N CYS A 53 -15.88 5.58 -12.74
CA CYS A 53 -14.84 5.64 -11.72
C CYS A 53 -14.14 4.28 -11.62
N ALA A 54 -14.89 3.21 -11.57
CA ALA A 54 -14.33 1.87 -11.43
C ALA A 54 -13.55 1.43 -12.67
N ALA A 55 -13.86 1.99 -13.84
CA ALA A 55 -13.09 1.70 -15.04
C ALA A 55 -11.66 2.20 -14.93
N MET A 56 -11.47 3.36 -14.32
CA MET A 56 -10.15 3.95 -14.12
C MET A 56 -9.52 3.43 -12.83
N TRP A 57 -10.32 3.17 -11.81
CA TRP A 57 -9.87 2.74 -10.49
C TRP A 57 -10.52 1.41 -10.13
N PRO A 58 -10.04 0.30 -10.72
CA PRO A 58 -10.65 -1.01 -10.43
C PRO A 58 -10.50 -1.38 -8.96
N ALA A 59 -11.57 -1.90 -8.39
CA ALA A 59 -11.52 -2.37 -7.01
C ALA A 59 -10.62 -3.59 -6.90
N TYR A 60 -9.91 -3.69 -5.79
CA TYR A 60 -9.14 -4.89 -5.48
C TYR A 60 -10.12 -5.91 -4.89
N VAL A 61 -10.55 -6.87 -5.71
CA VAL A 61 -11.59 -7.79 -5.27
C VAL A 61 -11.00 -9.06 -4.71
N GLY A 62 -11.73 -9.65 -3.77
CA GLY A 62 -11.38 -10.91 -3.16
C GLY A 62 -12.59 -11.84 -3.16
N LYS A 63 -12.46 -12.95 -2.45
CA LYS A 63 -13.51 -13.93 -2.31
C LYS A 63 -13.99 -13.95 -0.88
N ALA A 64 -15.27 -14.24 -0.68
CA ALA A 64 -15.85 -14.22 0.66
C ALA A 64 -15.12 -15.14 1.64
N ASP A 65 -14.51 -16.22 1.14
CA ASP A 65 -13.81 -17.17 1.98
C ASP A 65 -12.29 -16.94 2.02
N ASP A 66 -11.81 -15.83 1.46
CA ASP A 66 -10.38 -15.50 1.56
C ASP A 66 -9.99 -15.31 3.01
N LYS A 67 -8.76 -15.71 3.32
CA LYS A 67 -8.25 -15.57 4.66
C LYS A 67 -7.93 -14.12 4.95
N LEU A 68 -8.48 -13.61 6.03
CA LEU A 68 -8.22 -12.24 6.46
C LEU A 68 -6.97 -12.21 7.33
N THR A 69 -6.17 -11.17 7.14
CA THR A 69 -5.00 -10.93 7.99
C THR A 69 -5.18 -9.59 8.67
N GLU A 70 -4.32 -9.31 9.62
CA GLU A 70 -4.46 -8.12 10.44
C GLU A 70 -4.50 -6.86 9.57
N GLY A 71 -5.50 -6.03 9.81
CA GLY A 71 -5.67 -4.79 9.07
C GLY A 71 -6.49 -4.92 7.80
N TRP A 72 -6.73 -6.15 7.34
CA TRP A 72 -7.44 -6.39 6.08
C TRP A 72 -8.82 -6.96 6.36
N THR A 73 -9.80 -6.44 5.65
CA THR A 73 -11.17 -6.95 5.70
C THR A 73 -11.74 -6.99 4.28
N LEU A 74 -12.92 -7.58 4.15
CA LEU A 74 -13.65 -7.60 2.89
C LEU A 74 -14.95 -6.84 3.09
N VAL A 75 -15.27 -5.97 2.16
CA VAL A 75 -16.52 -5.21 2.19
C VAL A 75 -17.30 -5.52 0.92
N LYS A 76 -18.62 -5.56 1.06
CA LYS A 76 -19.49 -5.93 -0.07
C LYS A 76 -19.80 -4.70 -0.90
N ARG A 77 -19.59 -4.82 -2.20
CA ARG A 77 -19.95 -3.77 -3.14
C ARG A 77 -21.42 -3.92 -3.52
N THR A 78 -21.97 -2.89 -4.13
CA THR A 78 -23.37 -2.90 -4.51
C THR A 78 -23.69 -3.97 -5.57
N ASP A 79 -22.68 -4.41 -6.33
CA ASP A 79 -22.85 -5.47 -7.33
C ASP A 79 -22.69 -6.87 -6.74
N GLY A 80 -22.48 -6.97 -5.44
CA GLY A 80 -22.33 -8.27 -4.78
C GLY A 80 -20.89 -8.77 -4.68
N SER A 81 -19.94 -8.14 -5.37
CA SER A 81 -18.55 -8.54 -5.27
C SER A 81 -17.98 -8.08 -3.93
N MET A 82 -16.88 -8.72 -3.53
CA MET A 82 -16.21 -8.37 -2.27
C MET A 82 -14.94 -7.62 -2.60
N GLN A 83 -14.77 -6.48 -1.97
CA GLN A 83 -13.60 -5.63 -2.17
C GLN A 83 -12.75 -5.64 -0.91
N TRP A 84 -11.45 -5.77 -1.10
CA TRP A 84 -10.53 -5.63 0.02
C TRP A 84 -10.55 -4.22 0.57
N ALA A 85 -10.45 -4.14 1.88
CA ALA A 85 -10.29 -2.89 2.59
C ALA A 85 -9.10 -3.03 3.54
N TYR A 86 -8.27 -2.02 3.59
CA TYR A 86 -7.13 -1.98 4.51
C TYR A 86 -7.41 -0.90 5.54
N ASP A 87 -7.34 -1.27 6.79
CA ASP A 87 -7.65 -0.36 7.89
C ASP A 87 -9.03 0.28 7.68
N ASN A 88 -9.97 -0.58 7.23
CA ASN A 88 -11.37 -0.22 6.98
C ASN A 88 -11.58 0.75 5.82
N LYS A 89 -10.57 0.93 4.97
CA LYS A 89 -10.67 1.78 3.78
C LYS A 89 -10.65 0.90 2.54
N PRO A 90 -11.70 0.95 1.71
CA PRO A 90 -11.68 0.17 0.47
C PRO A 90 -10.49 0.55 -0.39
N VAL A 91 -9.87 -0.45 -1.02
CA VAL A 91 -8.66 -0.22 -1.79
C VAL A 91 -8.85 -0.56 -3.25
N TYR A 92 -8.11 0.14 -4.11
CA TYR A 92 -8.29 0.12 -5.56
C TYR A 92 -6.95 0.07 -6.27
N PHE A 93 -6.99 -0.41 -7.50
CA PHE A 93 -5.89 -0.25 -8.44
C PHE A 93 -6.09 1.04 -9.25
N TYR A 94 -5.05 1.45 -9.95
CA TYR A 94 -5.14 2.53 -10.93
C TYR A 94 -4.82 1.95 -12.30
N ALA A 95 -5.76 2.03 -13.23
CA ALA A 95 -5.64 1.35 -14.50
C ALA A 95 -4.36 1.68 -15.28
N PRO A 96 -3.87 2.94 -15.28
CA PRO A 96 -2.62 3.26 -16.00
C PRO A 96 -1.35 2.70 -15.37
N ASP A 97 -1.38 2.27 -14.11
CA ASP A 97 -0.21 1.60 -13.53
C ASP A 97 0.03 0.29 -14.25
N LYS A 98 1.26 0.05 -14.71
CA LYS A 98 1.56 -1.14 -15.51
C LYS A 98 2.59 -2.05 -14.88
N ALA A 99 3.40 -1.53 -13.96
CA ALA A 99 4.48 -2.30 -13.36
C ALA A 99 4.46 -2.13 -11.86
N LYS A 100 5.01 -3.12 -11.17
CA LYS A 100 5.17 -3.03 -9.72
C LYS A 100 5.96 -1.77 -9.39
N GLY A 101 5.47 -1.04 -8.41
CA GLY A 101 6.11 0.20 -7.99
C GLY A 101 5.56 1.43 -8.68
N ASP A 102 4.78 1.27 -9.76
CA ASP A 102 4.10 2.42 -10.36
C ASP A 102 3.12 3.02 -9.36
N LYS A 103 3.08 4.33 -9.30
CA LYS A 103 2.12 5.04 -8.44
C LYS A 103 1.67 6.31 -9.14
N LEU A 104 1.24 6.11 -10.38
CA LEU A 104 0.87 7.23 -11.24
C LEU A 104 -0.40 7.92 -10.77
N GLY A 105 -1.19 7.26 -9.94
CA GLY A 105 -2.44 7.82 -9.45
C GLY A 105 -2.35 8.55 -8.13
N ASP A 106 -1.17 8.53 -7.49
CA ASP A 106 -1.05 9.14 -6.17
C ASP A 106 -1.27 10.64 -6.25
N GLY A 107 -2.18 11.15 -5.45
CA GLY A 107 -2.51 12.57 -5.45
C GLY A 107 -3.50 13.00 -6.50
N LYS A 108 -3.99 12.09 -7.33
CA LYS A 108 -4.94 12.46 -8.39
C LYS A 108 -6.17 13.13 -7.82
N GLY A 109 -6.49 14.28 -8.37
CA GLY A 109 -7.66 15.05 -7.97
C GLY A 109 -7.69 15.40 -6.50
N ASN A 110 -6.59 15.21 -5.79
CA ASN A 110 -6.49 15.41 -4.35
C ASN A 110 -7.40 14.48 -3.54
N VAL A 111 -7.90 13.41 -4.17
CA VAL A 111 -8.81 12.48 -3.48
C VAL A 111 -8.33 11.03 -3.55
N TRP A 112 -7.25 10.75 -4.29
CA TRP A 112 -6.69 9.41 -4.40
C TRP A 112 -5.28 9.39 -3.84
N HIS A 113 -4.99 8.43 -2.98
CA HIS A 113 -3.70 8.39 -2.28
C HIS A 113 -3.20 6.97 -2.15
N ILE A 114 -1.88 6.81 -2.25
CA ILE A 114 -1.27 5.53 -1.88
C ILE A 114 -1.35 5.37 -0.37
N ILE A 115 -1.12 4.13 0.09
CA ILE A 115 -1.15 3.81 1.51
C ILE A 115 0.27 3.47 1.91
N VAL A 116 0.77 4.10 2.95
CA VAL A 116 2.07 3.76 3.53
C VAL A 116 1.86 3.34 4.98
N GLU A 117 2.63 2.33 5.39
CA GLU A 117 2.57 1.82 6.76
C GLU A 117 3.52 2.56 7.66
#